data_e95d8fdf6aa7d3fd469dbccc8211dd79
#
_entry.id   e95d8fdf6aa7d3fd469dbccc8211dd79
#
_cell.length_a   1.000
_cell.length_b   1.000
_cell.length_c   1.000
_cell.angle_alpha   90.00
_cell.angle_beta   90.00
_cell.angle_gamma   90.00
#
_symmetry.space_group_name_H-M   'P 1'
#
loop_
_entity.id
_entity.type
_entity.pdbx_description
1 polymer ?
#
loop_
_entity_poly.entity_id
_entity_poly.type
_entity_poly.pdbx_seq_one_letter_code
_entity_poly.pdbx_strand_id
1 'polypeptide(L)'
;MSQRTDYSLNHLRNVSTGYVALVIVLLAATLLTLEAIVQQVQDGLVATDMAQQGTQAGATWGLYIGTFEWFAGMAVGALAITGYIRFNQLEQYRMVARLSNVWAFICGLSAAWLIIIDLGTPHRVLVILTSWHETVLHSPLAWDVTFVTTLMVFTLTMLVLSLRLDFVRGNGSLPIQTQILERIVTIGATPEEVPKLESMRRWLGLGLLVLAFTAGMIPGLLMGVVGGQPGYFGSERGIVFLAAGLLTGVALLNLTAGVLRYLFSWRDELSNEVFRGLGRAMTLFGFVYLIVLFNDVLPVLTDMAPFFEGRIGEAMVTGSLAPLFWLSVLLVAVPTLLLAVFKYRLGVTVQSVYAVAILLGVWIKAQLTVIEPLLFPNLPALQGTYSPTAVEWVITLGAMAIALLLFVLALKLIPLAHRDTEVSS
;
A
#
# COMPACT_ATOMS: atom_id res chain seq x y z
N MET A 1 -14.01 35.63 -3.28
CA MET A 1 -13.84 34.56 -2.26
C MET A 1 -14.85 33.44 -2.41
N SER A 2 -16.13 33.66 -2.77
CA SER A 2 -17.13 32.58 -2.92
C SER A 2 -16.84 31.56 -4.04
N GLN A 3 -16.08 31.93 -5.07
CA GLN A 3 -15.72 31.02 -6.19
C GLN A 3 -14.71 29.93 -5.81
N ARG A 4 -13.85 30.13 -4.79
CA ARG A 4 -12.87 29.09 -4.35
C ARG A 4 -13.53 27.92 -3.64
N THR A 5 -14.54 28.17 -2.83
CA THR A 5 -15.27 27.15 -2.06
C THR A 5 -16.09 26.22 -2.97
N ASP A 6 -16.66 26.72 -4.08
CA ASP A 6 -17.40 25.91 -5.03
C ASP A 6 -16.50 25.02 -5.89
N TYR A 7 -15.28 25.46 -6.24
CA TYR A 7 -14.35 24.67 -7.04
C TYR A 7 -13.83 23.43 -6.30
N SER A 8 -13.61 23.52 -5.00
CA SER A 8 -13.09 22.42 -4.19
C SER A 8 -14.09 21.27 -3.99
N LEU A 9 -15.41 21.53 -4.16
CA LEU A 9 -16.47 20.53 -4.06
C LEU A 9 -16.96 20.00 -5.42
N ASN A 10 -16.49 20.56 -6.54
CA ASN A 10 -16.91 20.14 -7.88
C ASN A 10 -16.60 18.66 -8.17
N HIS A 11 -15.52 18.11 -7.57
CA HIS A 11 -15.20 16.68 -7.69
C HIS A 11 -16.29 15.77 -7.10
N LEU A 12 -17.04 16.22 -6.10
CA LEU A 12 -18.17 15.50 -5.51
C LEU A 12 -19.43 15.56 -6.37
N ARG A 13 -19.67 16.69 -7.05
CA ARG A 13 -20.91 16.97 -7.81
C ARG A 13 -20.83 16.50 -9.26
N ASN A 14 -19.69 16.73 -9.93
CA ASN A 14 -19.58 16.48 -11.36
C ASN A 14 -19.22 15.03 -11.65
N VAL A 15 -20.10 14.34 -12.34
CA VAL A 15 -19.89 12.99 -12.86
C VAL A 15 -19.61 13.13 -14.37
N SER A 16 -18.33 13.04 -14.76
CA SER A 16 -17.95 13.08 -16.18
C SER A 16 -18.16 11.72 -16.85
N THR A 17 -18.32 11.73 -18.17
CA THR A 17 -18.41 10.49 -18.96
C THR A 17 -17.17 9.60 -18.75
N GLY A 18 -15.97 10.21 -18.65
CA GLY A 18 -14.73 9.48 -18.35
C GLY A 18 -14.74 8.80 -16.98
N TYR A 19 -15.32 9.45 -15.97
CA TYR A 19 -15.51 8.83 -14.66
C TYR A 19 -16.43 7.60 -14.74
N VAL A 20 -17.57 7.72 -15.41
CA VAL A 20 -18.53 6.62 -15.59
C VAL A 20 -17.88 5.46 -16.33
N ALA A 21 -17.18 5.74 -17.43
CA ALA A 21 -16.47 4.73 -18.20
C ALA A 21 -15.42 4.01 -17.35
N LEU A 22 -14.61 4.74 -16.58
CA LEU A 22 -13.63 4.16 -15.66
C LEU A 22 -14.31 3.24 -14.63
N VAL A 23 -15.38 3.68 -14.00
CA VAL A 23 -16.12 2.87 -13.01
C VAL A 23 -16.68 1.60 -13.67
N ILE A 24 -17.24 1.69 -14.87
CA ILE A 24 -17.75 0.51 -15.60
C ILE A 24 -16.61 -0.48 -15.90
N VAL A 25 -15.45 -0.02 -16.36
CA VAL A 25 -14.30 -0.89 -16.62
C VAL A 25 -13.82 -1.57 -15.34
N LEU A 26 -13.71 -0.81 -14.24
CA LEU A 26 -13.27 -1.36 -12.96
C LEU A 26 -14.30 -2.33 -12.36
N LEU A 27 -15.59 -2.08 -12.53
CA LEU A 27 -16.65 -3.02 -12.14
C LEU A 27 -16.59 -4.31 -12.97
N ALA A 28 -16.37 -4.21 -14.29
CA ALA A 28 -16.20 -5.39 -15.13
C ALA A 28 -14.96 -6.21 -14.71
N ALA A 29 -13.83 -5.54 -14.43
CA ALA A 29 -12.65 -6.22 -13.88
C ALA A 29 -12.94 -6.88 -12.52
N THR A 30 -13.71 -6.24 -11.65
CA THR A 30 -14.14 -6.82 -10.37
C THR A 30 -14.99 -8.06 -10.56
N LEU A 31 -15.92 -8.07 -11.51
CA LEU A 31 -16.75 -9.24 -11.81
C LEU A 31 -15.92 -10.40 -12.33
N LEU A 32 -14.98 -10.17 -13.24
CA LEU A 32 -14.03 -11.20 -13.71
C LEU A 32 -13.19 -11.74 -12.57
N THR A 33 -12.77 -10.89 -11.64
CA THR A 33 -12.03 -11.32 -10.46
C THR A 33 -12.87 -12.20 -9.55
N LEU A 34 -14.13 -11.85 -9.32
CA LEU A 34 -15.05 -12.67 -8.52
C LEU A 34 -15.29 -14.04 -9.17
N GLU A 35 -15.41 -14.11 -10.49
CA GLU A 35 -15.50 -15.37 -11.23
C GLU A 35 -14.25 -16.25 -11.01
N ALA A 36 -13.05 -15.67 -11.16
CA ALA A 36 -11.79 -16.36 -10.92
C ALA A 36 -11.65 -16.86 -9.46
N ILE A 37 -12.12 -16.06 -8.48
CA ILE A 37 -12.16 -16.49 -7.07
C ILE A 37 -13.11 -17.68 -6.88
N VAL A 38 -14.31 -17.64 -7.47
CA VAL A 38 -15.27 -18.74 -7.39
C VAL A 38 -14.65 -20.02 -7.98
N GLN A 39 -13.98 -19.91 -9.13
CA GLN A 39 -13.24 -21.02 -9.72
C GLN A 39 -12.18 -21.56 -8.75
N GLN A 40 -11.33 -20.70 -8.17
CA GLN A 40 -10.30 -21.13 -7.22
C GLN A 40 -10.90 -21.77 -5.96
N VAL A 41 -12.03 -21.27 -5.44
CA VAL A 41 -12.69 -21.85 -4.26
C VAL A 41 -13.28 -23.24 -4.57
N GLN A 42 -13.77 -23.45 -5.79
CA GLN A 42 -14.31 -24.74 -6.23
C GLN A 42 -13.23 -25.77 -6.50
N ASP A 43 -12.18 -25.38 -7.21
CA ASP A 43 -11.10 -26.24 -7.65
C ASP A 43 -9.97 -26.36 -6.61
N GLY A 44 -9.95 -25.48 -5.61
CA GLY A 44 -8.86 -25.35 -4.64
C GLY A 44 -7.60 -24.74 -5.27
N LEU A 45 -6.47 -24.92 -4.59
CA LEU A 45 -5.17 -24.43 -5.10
C LEU A 45 -4.69 -25.15 -6.36
N VAL A 46 -5.36 -26.20 -6.82
CA VAL A 46 -5.08 -26.85 -8.12
C VAL A 46 -5.36 -25.90 -9.30
N ALA A 47 -6.22 -24.89 -9.12
CA ALA A 47 -6.44 -23.85 -10.12
C ALA A 47 -5.22 -22.92 -10.30
N THR A 48 -4.23 -23.03 -9.41
CA THR A 48 -3.01 -22.22 -9.37
C THR A 48 -1.78 -23.09 -9.61
N ASP A 49 -0.64 -22.47 -9.90
CA ASP A 49 0.65 -23.20 -9.98
C ASP A 49 1.36 -23.31 -8.61
N MET A 50 0.70 -22.86 -7.53
CA MET A 50 1.27 -22.86 -6.17
C MET A 50 1.36 -24.25 -5.54
N ALA A 51 0.48 -25.18 -5.91
CA ALA A 51 0.40 -26.52 -5.32
C ALA A 51 0.86 -27.60 -6.28
N GLN A 52 2.09 -27.50 -6.80
CA GLN A 52 2.63 -28.56 -7.67
C GLN A 52 2.77 -29.88 -6.92
N GLN A 53 1.91 -30.83 -7.22
CA GLN A 53 1.95 -32.17 -6.63
C GLN A 53 3.20 -32.94 -7.09
N GLY A 54 3.96 -33.43 -6.11
CA GLY A 54 5.05 -34.37 -6.36
C GLY A 54 6.45 -33.76 -6.49
N THR A 55 6.63 -32.46 -6.38
CA THR A 55 7.93 -31.81 -6.27
C THR A 55 8.26 -31.49 -4.82
N GLN A 56 9.50 -31.77 -4.37
CA GLN A 56 9.98 -31.35 -3.05
C GLN A 56 10.25 -29.83 -2.97
N ALA A 57 10.20 -29.15 -4.11
CA ALA A 57 10.30 -27.72 -4.25
C ALA A 57 9.14 -27.23 -5.11
N GLY A 58 8.43 -26.23 -4.63
CA GLY A 58 7.32 -25.59 -5.34
C GLY A 58 6.87 -24.38 -4.55
N ALA A 59 6.39 -23.36 -5.25
CA ALA A 59 5.93 -22.14 -4.61
C ALA A 59 4.63 -22.41 -3.85
N THR A 60 4.72 -22.50 -2.52
CA THR A 60 3.54 -22.53 -1.65
C THR A 60 2.88 -21.15 -1.54
N TRP A 61 3.62 -20.09 -1.83
CA TRP A 61 3.20 -18.71 -1.94
C TRP A 61 3.61 -18.16 -3.31
N GLY A 62 2.65 -17.59 -4.02
CA GLY A 62 2.82 -17.09 -5.38
C GLY A 62 2.55 -15.59 -5.50
N LEU A 63 1.97 -15.19 -6.63
CA LEU A 63 1.64 -13.80 -6.95
C LEU A 63 0.82 -13.10 -5.85
N TYR A 64 -0.04 -13.83 -5.14
CA TYR A 64 -0.91 -13.25 -4.12
C TYR A 64 -0.09 -12.67 -2.97
N ILE A 65 0.85 -13.45 -2.43
CA ILE A 65 1.64 -13.03 -1.27
C ILE A 65 2.66 -11.96 -1.64
N GLY A 66 3.31 -12.04 -2.82
CA GLY A 66 4.16 -10.94 -3.28
C GLY A 66 3.38 -9.62 -3.49
N THR A 67 2.14 -9.71 -3.97
CA THR A 67 1.27 -8.54 -4.12
C THR A 67 0.69 -8.07 -2.78
N PHE A 68 0.42 -9.00 -1.86
CA PHE A 68 0.08 -8.68 -0.47
C PHE A 68 1.19 -7.85 0.19
N GLU A 69 2.46 -8.28 0.12
CA GLU A 69 3.59 -7.51 0.67
C GLU A 69 3.65 -6.09 0.09
N TRP A 70 3.42 -5.96 -1.21
CA TRP A 70 3.41 -4.66 -1.88
C TRP A 70 2.28 -3.75 -1.38
N PHE A 71 1.05 -4.26 -1.24
CA PHE A 71 -0.07 -3.49 -0.69
C PHE A 71 0.13 -3.17 0.80
N ALA A 72 0.58 -4.14 1.59
CA ALA A 72 0.89 -3.95 3.01
C ALA A 72 1.98 -2.88 3.20
N GLY A 73 3.02 -2.91 2.37
CA GLY A 73 4.06 -1.89 2.35
C GLY A 73 3.51 -0.50 2.04
N MET A 74 2.69 -0.36 0.98
CA MET A 74 2.03 0.91 0.66
C MET A 74 1.13 1.40 1.81
N ALA A 75 0.40 0.49 2.48
CA ALA A 75 -0.43 0.83 3.63
C ALA A 75 0.41 1.38 4.79
N VAL A 76 1.54 0.73 5.11
CA VAL A 76 2.50 1.17 6.14
C VAL A 76 3.09 2.54 5.80
N GLY A 77 3.55 2.73 4.57
CA GLY A 77 4.11 4.01 4.12
C GLY A 77 3.09 5.14 4.17
N ALA A 78 1.87 4.88 3.70
CA ALA A 78 0.77 5.83 3.78
C ALA A 78 0.38 6.13 5.24
N LEU A 79 0.36 5.12 6.12
CA LEU A 79 0.12 5.29 7.55
C LEU A 79 1.16 6.23 8.19
N ALA A 80 2.45 6.00 7.91
CA ALA A 80 3.55 6.81 8.40
C ALA A 80 3.42 8.27 7.95
N ILE A 81 3.10 8.51 6.67
CA ILE A 81 2.93 9.87 6.12
C ILE A 81 1.74 10.58 6.75
N THR A 82 0.59 9.88 6.90
CA THR A 82 -0.58 10.43 7.61
C THR A 82 -0.20 10.84 9.02
N GLY A 83 0.45 9.93 9.76
CA GLY A 83 0.88 10.15 11.13
C GLY A 83 1.83 11.34 11.24
N TYR A 84 2.85 11.41 10.40
CA TYR A 84 3.83 12.49 10.38
C TYR A 84 3.19 13.87 10.13
N ILE A 85 2.36 13.98 9.10
CA ILE A 85 1.70 15.24 8.74
C ILE A 85 0.74 15.70 9.84
N ARG A 86 -0.05 14.77 10.41
CA ARG A 86 -1.06 15.08 11.44
C ARG A 86 -0.43 15.44 12.78
N PHE A 87 0.59 14.71 13.21
CA PHE A 87 1.28 14.99 14.46
C PHE A 87 2.03 16.35 14.42
N ASN A 88 2.72 16.64 13.33
CA ASN A 88 3.45 17.89 13.15
C ASN A 88 2.59 19.06 12.66
N GLN A 89 1.29 18.83 12.45
CA GLN A 89 0.32 19.88 12.02
C GLN A 89 0.75 20.61 10.74
N LEU A 90 1.26 19.88 9.75
CA LEU A 90 1.73 20.42 8.47
C LEU A 90 0.54 20.74 7.55
N GLU A 91 -0.07 21.90 7.73
CA GLU A 91 -1.32 22.28 7.03
C GLU A 91 -1.17 22.31 5.50
N GLN A 92 -0.01 22.69 4.97
CA GLN A 92 0.28 22.65 3.53
C GLN A 92 0.17 21.24 2.90
N TYR A 93 0.30 20.15 3.70
CA TYR A 93 0.15 18.75 3.29
C TYR A 93 -1.19 18.14 3.72
N ARG A 94 -2.14 18.94 4.15
CA ARG A 94 -3.42 18.46 4.68
C ARG A 94 -4.17 17.54 3.73
N MET A 95 -4.21 17.90 2.43
CA MET A 95 -4.82 17.08 1.38
C MET A 95 -4.05 15.78 1.17
N VAL A 96 -2.73 15.83 1.17
CA VAL A 96 -1.86 14.64 1.10
C VAL A 96 -2.15 13.70 2.26
N ALA A 97 -2.26 14.21 3.49
CA ALA A 97 -2.58 13.39 4.66
C ALA A 97 -3.94 12.70 4.54
N ARG A 98 -4.93 13.34 3.91
CA ARG A 98 -6.24 12.74 3.68
C ARG A 98 -6.18 11.65 2.62
N LEU A 99 -5.52 11.93 1.49
CA LEU A 99 -5.28 10.93 0.45
C LEU A 99 -4.51 9.73 1.00
N SER A 100 -3.49 10.01 1.81
CA SER A 100 -2.65 9.01 2.47
C SER A 100 -3.48 8.10 3.37
N ASN A 101 -4.36 8.68 4.19
CA ASN A 101 -5.21 7.91 5.09
C ASN A 101 -6.21 7.02 4.35
N VAL A 102 -6.80 7.52 3.25
CA VAL A 102 -7.69 6.72 2.39
C VAL A 102 -6.93 5.56 1.76
N TRP A 103 -5.73 5.82 1.22
CA TRP A 103 -4.89 4.77 0.63
C TRP A 103 -4.39 3.76 1.67
N ALA A 104 -4.02 4.20 2.88
CA ALA A 104 -3.62 3.28 3.95
C ALA A 104 -4.73 2.27 4.27
N PHE A 105 -5.99 2.71 4.33
CA PHE A 105 -7.13 1.84 4.54
C PHE A 105 -7.37 0.90 3.35
N ILE A 106 -7.39 1.42 2.11
CA ILE A 106 -7.64 0.62 0.90
C ILE A 106 -6.53 -0.41 0.69
N CYS A 107 -5.27 -0.02 0.83
CA CYS A 107 -4.13 -0.93 0.68
C CYS A 107 -4.13 -2.00 1.79
N GLY A 108 -4.46 -1.64 3.04
CA GLY A 108 -4.62 -2.59 4.14
C GLY A 108 -5.73 -3.61 3.85
N LEU A 109 -6.88 -3.15 3.34
CA LEU A 109 -7.98 -4.03 2.93
C LEU A 109 -7.58 -4.96 1.78
N SER A 110 -6.86 -4.44 0.77
CA SER A 110 -6.37 -5.22 -0.37
C SER A 110 -5.36 -6.28 0.06
N ALA A 111 -4.46 -5.93 1.00
CA ALA A 111 -3.52 -6.87 1.59
C ALA A 111 -4.27 -7.99 2.36
N ALA A 112 -5.19 -7.65 3.26
CA ALA A 112 -5.98 -8.63 4.01
C ALA A 112 -6.72 -9.60 3.10
N TRP A 113 -7.31 -9.07 2.02
CA TRP A 113 -8.05 -9.86 1.06
C TRP A 113 -7.17 -10.87 0.30
N LEU A 114 -5.97 -10.48 -0.12
CA LEU A 114 -5.03 -11.35 -0.83
C LEU A 114 -4.57 -12.54 0.03
N ILE A 115 -4.30 -12.33 1.33
CA ILE A 115 -4.01 -13.43 2.26
C ILE A 115 -5.19 -14.39 2.35
N ILE A 116 -6.42 -13.88 2.44
CA ILE A 116 -7.62 -14.73 2.57
C ILE A 116 -7.79 -15.62 1.35
N ILE A 117 -7.52 -15.09 0.15
CA ILE A 117 -7.60 -15.87 -1.10
C ILE A 117 -6.46 -16.89 -1.20
N ASP A 118 -5.25 -16.54 -0.75
CA ASP A 118 -4.09 -17.44 -0.74
C ASP A 118 -4.31 -18.70 0.11
N LEU A 119 -5.16 -18.62 1.13
CA LEU A 119 -5.50 -19.79 1.95
C LEU A 119 -6.13 -20.95 1.15
N GLY A 120 -6.60 -20.73 -0.09
CA GLY A 120 -7.32 -21.71 -0.90
C GLY A 120 -8.69 -22.11 -0.32
N THR A 121 -8.88 -21.94 0.97
CA THR A 121 -10.12 -22.17 1.72
C THR A 121 -10.46 -20.93 2.57
N PRO A 122 -11.03 -19.88 1.96
CA PRO A 122 -11.18 -18.55 2.60
C PRO A 122 -11.92 -18.55 3.94
N HIS A 123 -12.87 -19.48 4.13
CA HIS A 123 -13.62 -19.62 5.38
C HIS A 123 -12.73 -19.97 6.60
N ARG A 124 -11.54 -20.53 6.39
CA ARG A 124 -10.59 -20.83 7.48
C ARG A 124 -10.00 -19.58 8.15
N VAL A 125 -10.13 -18.40 7.57
CA VAL A 125 -9.77 -17.15 8.25
C VAL A 125 -10.53 -16.98 9.57
N LEU A 126 -11.75 -17.53 9.67
CA LEU A 126 -12.54 -17.51 10.90
C LEU A 126 -11.85 -18.24 12.06
N VAL A 127 -11.06 -19.27 11.76
CA VAL A 127 -10.30 -20.02 12.77
C VAL A 127 -9.27 -19.11 13.45
N ILE A 128 -8.57 -18.25 12.66
CA ILE A 128 -7.63 -17.30 13.23
C ILE A 128 -8.35 -16.32 14.16
N LEU A 129 -9.55 -15.84 13.78
CA LEU A 129 -10.32 -14.90 14.58
C LEU A 129 -10.84 -15.53 15.89
N THR A 130 -11.32 -16.78 15.82
CA THR A 130 -11.86 -17.48 17.01
C THR A 130 -10.79 -17.99 17.95
N SER A 131 -9.62 -18.39 17.43
CA SER A 131 -8.49 -18.92 18.20
C SER A 131 -7.35 -17.90 18.38
N TRP A 132 -7.61 -16.60 18.15
CA TRP A 132 -6.60 -15.55 18.17
C TRP A 132 -5.82 -15.52 19.50
N HIS A 133 -6.50 -15.66 20.62
CA HIS A 133 -5.90 -15.62 21.97
C HIS A 133 -4.92 -16.79 22.22
N GLU A 134 -5.08 -17.90 21.51
CA GLU A 134 -4.19 -19.06 21.60
C GLU A 134 -3.03 -18.94 20.59
N THR A 135 -3.29 -18.32 19.43
CA THR A 135 -2.35 -18.35 18.30
C THR A 135 -1.45 -17.11 18.24
N VAL A 136 -1.87 -15.96 18.80
CA VAL A 136 -1.17 -14.68 18.63
C VAL A 136 0.28 -14.69 19.14
N LEU A 137 0.61 -15.51 20.14
CA LEU A 137 1.98 -15.61 20.66
C LEU A 137 2.86 -16.62 19.89
N HIS A 138 2.27 -17.43 19.03
CA HIS A 138 2.96 -18.57 18.40
C HIS A 138 2.90 -18.57 16.87
N SER A 139 2.06 -17.73 16.27
CA SER A 139 1.85 -17.69 14.82
C SER A 139 2.21 -16.32 14.23
N PRO A 140 3.22 -16.25 13.35
CA PRO A 140 3.54 -15.03 12.61
C PRO A 140 2.35 -14.50 11.79
N LEU A 141 1.53 -15.39 11.23
CA LEU A 141 0.31 -15.01 10.50
C LEU A 141 -0.71 -14.33 11.43
N ALA A 142 -0.83 -14.76 12.69
CA ALA A 142 -1.70 -14.10 13.65
C ALA A 142 -1.20 -12.69 14.01
N TRP A 143 0.11 -12.45 14.02
CA TRP A 143 0.70 -11.10 14.17
C TRP A 143 0.30 -10.21 13.00
N ASP A 144 0.38 -10.74 11.80
CA ASP A 144 0.08 -9.99 10.58
C ASP A 144 -1.39 -9.61 10.49
N VAL A 145 -2.30 -10.56 10.77
CA VAL A 145 -3.75 -10.29 10.87
C VAL A 145 -4.03 -9.24 11.95
N THR A 146 -3.36 -9.33 13.10
CA THR A 146 -3.51 -8.34 14.20
C THR A 146 -3.03 -6.96 13.77
N PHE A 147 -1.86 -6.90 13.11
CA PHE A 147 -1.31 -5.63 12.60
C PHE A 147 -2.23 -5.00 11.57
N VAL A 148 -2.63 -5.75 10.52
CA VAL A 148 -3.49 -5.24 9.45
C VAL A 148 -4.84 -4.79 10.00
N THR A 149 -5.45 -5.55 10.92
CA THR A 149 -6.70 -5.16 11.58
C THR A 149 -6.53 -3.86 12.38
N THR A 150 -5.46 -3.75 13.17
CA THR A 150 -5.14 -2.55 13.94
C THR A 150 -4.93 -1.35 13.02
N LEU A 151 -4.17 -1.50 11.94
CA LEU A 151 -3.95 -0.48 10.92
C LEU A 151 -5.29 0.01 10.34
N MET A 152 -6.18 -0.91 9.98
CA MET A 152 -7.50 -0.56 9.42
C MET A 152 -8.37 0.19 10.43
N VAL A 153 -8.41 -0.24 11.69
CA VAL A 153 -9.17 0.44 12.76
C VAL A 153 -8.62 1.86 12.99
N PHE A 154 -7.31 2.01 13.09
CA PHE A 154 -6.67 3.31 13.33
C PHE A 154 -6.84 4.27 12.14
N THR A 155 -6.69 3.79 10.91
CA THR A 155 -6.91 4.61 9.70
C THR A 155 -8.37 5.02 9.56
N LEU A 156 -9.31 4.12 9.83
CA LEU A 156 -10.74 4.44 9.82
C LEU A 156 -11.08 5.47 10.91
N THR A 157 -10.55 5.29 12.12
CA THR A 157 -10.73 6.25 13.21
C THR A 157 -10.16 7.63 12.85
N MET A 158 -8.97 7.68 12.24
CA MET A 158 -8.37 8.93 11.76
C MET A 158 -9.23 9.59 10.67
N LEU A 159 -9.80 8.80 9.76
CA LEU A 159 -10.66 9.28 8.69
C LEU A 159 -11.94 9.90 9.27
N VAL A 160 -12.64 9.16 10.14
CA VAL A 160 -13.86 9.61 10.81
C VAL A 160 -13.59 10.88 11.62
N LEU A 161 -12.52 10.91 12.41
CA LEU A 161 -12.15 12.07 13.22
C LEU A 161 -11.83 13.30 12.37
N SER A 162 -11.15 13.11 11.24
CA SER A 162 -10.83 14.19 10.31
C SER A 162 -12.08 14.73 9.60
N LEU A 163 -12.98 13.86 9.18
CA LEU A 163 -14.26 14.24 8.56
C LEU A 163 -15.19 14.93 9.57
N ARG A 164 -15.29 14.40 10.79
CA ARG A 164 -16.08 15.03 11.87
C ARG A 164 -15.63 16.46 12.12
N LEU A 165 -14.31 16.67 12.21
CA LEU A 165 -13.74 17.99 12.42
C LEU A 165 -14.08 18.96 11.28
N ASP A 166 -14.00 18.49 10.03
CA ASP A 166 -14.29 19.32 8.87
C ASP A 166 -15.78 19.66 8.75
N PHE A 167 -16.67 18.70 9.05
CA PHE A 167 -18.10 18.91 8.97
C PHE A 167 -18.63 19.83 10.09
N VAL A 168 -18.07 19.71 11.31
CA VAL A 168 -18.42 20.61 12.42
C VAL A 168 -18.00 22.05 12.14
N ARG A 169 -16.90 22.25 11.41
CA ARG A 169 -16.41 23.59 11.01
C ARG A 169 -17.08 24.14 9.75
N GLY A 170 -17.64 23.28 8.92
CA GLY A 170 -18.09 23.67 7.59
C GLY A 170 -19.54 24.13 7.54
N ASN A 171 -19.78 25.25 6.83
CA ASN A 171 -21.11 25.72 6.46
C ASN A 171 -21.26 25.69 4.94
N GLY A 172 -22.06 24.77 4.39
CA GLY A 172 -22.33 24.75 2.94
C GLY A 172 -23.14 23.56 2.48
N SER A 173 -23.80 23.64 1.33
CA SER A 173 -24.63 22.59 0.75
C SER A 173 -23.74 21.48 0.14
N LEU A 174 -23.71 20.32 0.77
CA LEU A 174 -23.04 19.12 0.26
C LEU A 174 -23.97 18.32 -0.68
N PRO A 175 -23.40 17.51 -1.59
CA PRO A 175 -24.16 16.50 -2.31
C PRO A 175 -24.81 15.50 -1.35
N ILE A 176 -25.92 14.88 -1.76
CA ILE A 176 -26.73 14.02 -0.90
C ILE A 176 -25.95 12.85 -0.29
N GLN A 177 -25.05 12.23 -1.07
CA GLN A 177 -24.19 11.14 -0.59
C GLN A 177 -23.25 11.60 0.53
N THR A 178 -22.71 12.82 0.43
CA THR A 178 -21.84 13.40 1.44
C THR A 178 -22.64 13.91 2.64
N GLN A 179 -23.89 14.35 2.45
CA GLN A 179 -24.79 14.71 3.56
C GLN A 179 -25.13 13.49 4.44
N ILE A 180 -25.30 12.32 3.84
CA ILE A 180 -25.52 11.08 4.59
C ILE A 180 -24.29 10.78 5.46
N LEU A 181 -23.09 10.87 4.86
CA LEU A 181 -21.84 10.68 5.59
C LEU A 181 -21.67 11.72 6.71
N GLU A 182 -21.96 13.00 6.42
CA GLU A 182 -21.96 14.08 7.41
C GLU A 182 -22.84 13.75 8.61
N ARG A 183 -24.11 13.36 8.37
CA ARG A 183 -25.05 13.00 9.44
C ARG A 183 -24.53 11.87 10.33
N ILE A 184 -23.95 10.82 9.72
CA ILE A 184 -23.42 9.68 10.48
C ILE A 184 -22.21 10.12 11.33
N VAL A 185 -21.28 10.85 10.73
CA VAL A 185 -20.01 11.21 11.37
C VAL A 185 -20.17 12.30 12.42
N THR A 186 -21.19 13.16 12.30
CA THR A 186 -21.43 14.29 13.23
C THR A 186 -22.49 13.98 14.30
N ILE A 187 -22.93 12.74 14.45
CA ILE A 187 -23.86 12.36 15.53
C ILE A 187 -23.32 12.85 16.88
N GLY A 188 -24.10 13.69 17.57
CA GLY A 188 -23.76 14.25 18.87
C GLY A 188 -22.57 15.24 18.87
N ALA A 189 -22.12 15.72 17.69
CA ALA A 189 -21.02 16.68 17.62
C ALA A 189 -21.50 18.10 17.94
N THR A 190 -20.70 18.84 18.72
CA THR A 190 -20.91 20.25 19.01
C THR A 190 -19.68 21.08 18.59
N PRO A 191 -19.85 22.36 18.22
CA PRO A 191 -18.71 23.24 17.92
C PRO A 191 -17.70 23.38 19.07
N GLU A 192 -18.13 23.20 20.30
CA GLU A 192 -17.28 23.27 21.49
C GLU A 192 -16.28 22.12 21.58
N GLU A 193 -16.53 21.00 20.89
CA GLU A 193 -15.62 19.86 20.87
C GLU A 193 -14.42 20.03 19.93
N VAL A 194 -14.40 21.05 19.07
CA VAL A 194 -13.38 21.25 18.05
C VAL A 194 -11.95 21.19 18.62
N PRO A 195 -11.57 21.89 19.71
CA PRO A 195 -10.21 21.82 20.25
C PRO A 195 -9.84 20.42 20.74
N LYS A 196 -10.81 19.69 21.31
CA LYS A 196 -10.63 18.30 21.75
C LYS A 196 -10.39 17.36 20.57
N LEU A 197 -11.22 17.49 19.52
CA LEU A 197 -11.08 16.69 18.30
C LEU A 197 -9.74 16.93 17.59
N GLU A 198 -9.25 18.17 17.58
CA GLU A 198 -7.90 18.51 17.05
C GLU A 198 -6.79 17.84 17.85
N SER A 199 -6.87 17.92 19.18
CA SER A 199 -5.91 17.25 20.05
C SER A 199 -5.94 15.74 19.83
N MET A 200 -7.11 15.11 19.78
CA MET A 200 -7.27 13.68 19.50
C MET A 200 -6.65 13.32 18.13
N ARG A 201 -6.93 14.09 17.08
CA ARG A 201 -6.38 13.88 15.74
C ARG A 201 -4.85 13.95 15.75
N ARG A 202 -4.26 14.90 16.48
CA ARG A 202 -2.81 15.03 16.61
C ARG A 202 -2.18 13.81 17.31
N TRP A 203 -2.72 13.41 18.47
CA TRP A 203 -2.18 12.28 19.22
C TRP A 203 -2.43 10.94 18.52
N LEU A 204 -3.56 10.77 17.85
CA LEU A 204 -3.78 9.63 16.98
C LEU A 204 -2.76 9.62 15.83
N GLY A 205 -2.37 10.79 15.29
CA GLY A 205 -1.29 10.91 14.31
C GLY A 205 0.03 10.36 14.82
N LEU A 206 0.40 10.64 16.08
CA LEU A 206 1.57 10.02 16.71
C LEU A 206 1.40 8.50 16.84
N GLY A 207 0.21 8.03 17.24
CA GLY A 207 -0.09 6.61 17.31
C GLY A 207 0.06 5.89 15.97
N LEU A 208 -0.40 6.50 14.87
CA LEU A 208 -0.21 5.98 13.52
C LEU A 208 1.28 5.89 13.15
N LEU A 209 2.05 6.91 13.50
CA LEU A 209 3.48 6.96 13.22
C LEU A 209 4.23 5.85 14.00
N VAL A 210 3.95 5.72 15.28
CA VAL A 210 4.52 4.65 16.12
C VAL A 210 4.14 3.28 15.56
N LEU A 211 2.86 3.06 15.23
CA LEU A 211 2.39 1.79 14.66
C LEU A 211 3.12 1.45 13.35
N ALA A 212 3.33 2.43 12.46
CA ALA A 212 4.04 2.22 11.20
C ALA A 212 5.50 1.78 11.41
N PHE A 213 6.21 2.37 12.37
CA PHE A 213 7.63 2.06 12.61
C PHE A 213 7.88 0.86 13.52
N THR A 214 6.92 0.47 14.34
CA THR A 214 7.06 -0.68 15.25
C THR A 214 6.43 -1.94 14.66
N ALA A 215 5.13 -1.94 14.50
CA ALA A 215 4.39 -3.09 14.00
C ALA A 215 4.36 -3.17 12.46
N GLY A 216 4.66 -2.06 11.75
CA GLY A 216 4.71 -2.04 10.29
C GLY A 216 5.84 -2.88 9.66
N MET A 217 6.74 -3.43 10.47
CA MET A 217 7.73 -4.41 10.01
C MET A 217 7.21 -5.86 10.00
N ILE A 218 6.08 -6.12 10.63
CA ILE A 218 5.55 -7.48 10.84
C ILE A 218 5.36 -8.24 9.53
N PRO A 219 4.77 -7.68 8.44
CA PRO A 219 4.62 -8.42 7.19
C PRO A 219 5.94 -8.95 6.63
N GLY A 220 7.00 -8.13 6.65
CA GLY A 220 8.34 -8.59 6.26
C GLY A 220 8.96 -9.59 7.24
N LEU A 221 8.69 -9.45 8.54
CA LEU A 221 9.14 -10.39 9.56
C LEU A 221 8.43 -11.74 9.49
N LEU A 222 7.23 -11.80 8.91
CA LEU A 222 6.54 -13.06 8.66
C LEU A 222 7.45 -14.03 7.90
N MET A 223 8.13 -13.56 6.88
CA MET A 223 9.13 -14.35 6.15
C MET A 223 10.40 -14.56 6.98
N GLY A 224 10.90 -13.49 7.62
CA GLY A 224 12.14 -13.52 8.41
C GLY A 224 12.15 -14.49 9.58
N VAL A 225 11.01 -14.97 10.07
CA VAL A 225 10.92 -15.97 11.14
C VAL A 225 10.73 -17.41 10.65
N VAL A 226 10.63 -17.62 9.32
CA VAL A 226 10.58 -18.98 8.73
C VAL A 226 11.99 -19.55 8.66
N GLY A 227 12.51 -19.99 9.81
CA GLY A 227 13.90 -20.43 9.97
C GLY A 227 14.29 -21.70 9.20
N GLY A 228 13.30 -22.44 8.66
CA GLY A 228 13.56 -23.64 7.86
C GLY A 228 13.68 -23.37 6.35
N GLN A 229 13.43 -22.14 5.90
CA GLN A 229 13.46 -21.78 4.48
C GLN A 229 14.65 -20.84 4.21
N PRO A 230 15.69 -21.31 3.50
CA PRO A 230 16.79 -20.44 3.06
C PRO A 230 16.27 -19.26 2.22
N GLY A 231 16.89 -18.10 2.38
CA GLY A 231 16.49 -16.87 1.68
C GLY A 231 15.33 -16.12 2.33
N TYR A 232 14.61 -16.72 3.29
CA TYR A 232 13.59 -16.02 4.09
C TYR A 232 14.14 -15.56 5.45
N PHE A 233 14.93 -16.42 6.08
CA PHE A 233 15.41 -16.21 7.43
C PHE A 233 16.23 -14.93 7.57
N GLY A 234 15.89 -14.12 8.57
CA GLY A 234 16.64 -12.91 8.94
C GLY A 234 15.75 -11.78 9.43
N SER A 235 16.11 -11.14 10.52
CA SER A 235 15.39 -9.99 11.08
C SER A 235 15.45 -8.75 10.19
N GLU A 236 16.43 -8.66 9.29
CA GLU A 236 16.57 -7.60 8.30
C GLU A 236 15.41 -7.54 7.31
N ARG A 237 14.67 -8.63 7.09
CA ARG A 237 13.48 -8.66 6.23
C ARG A 237 12.43 -7.62 6.63
N GLY A 238 12.22 -7.42 7.93
CA GLY A 238 11.33 -6.36 8.42
C GLY A 238 11.82 -4.97 8.06
N ILE A 239 13.12 -4.73 8.09
CA ILE A 239 13.72 -3.42 7.74
C ILE A 239 13.62 -3.17 6.23
N VAL A 240 13.91 -4.19 5.41
CA VAL A 240 13.75 -4.12 3.94
C VAL A 240 12.30 -3.79 3.58
N PHE A 241 11.36 -4.50 4.19
CA PHE A 241 9.93 -4.28 4.00
C PHE A 241 9.50 -2.86 4.39
N LEU A 242 9.94 -2.37 5.56
CA LEU A 242 9.62 -1.01 6.01
C LEU A 242 10.17 0.04 5.04
N ALA A 243 11.42 -0.11 4.59
CA ALA A 243 12.04 0.81 3.62
C ALA A 243 11.27 0.81 2.28
N ALA A 244 10.91 -0.37 1.77
CA ALA A 244 10.07 -0.52 0.59
C ALA A 244 8.70 0.13 0.77
N GLY A 245 8.07 -0.07 1.94
CA GLY A 245 6.77 0.49 2.28
C GLY A 245 6.77 2.02 2.33
N LEU A 246 7.76 2.62 3.00
CA LEU A 246 7.91 4.08 3.06
C LEU A 246 8.09 4.67 1.66
N LEU A 247 8.91 4.04 0.82
CA LEU A 247 9.15 4.47 -0.56
C LEU A 247 7.87 4.36 -1.41
N THR A 248 7.21 3.21 -1.39
CA THR A 248 6.00 2.97 -2.21
C THR A 248 4.81 3.79 -1.73
N GLY A 249 4.67 4.02 -0.43
CA GLY A 249 3.63 4.91 0.11
C GLY A 249 3.78 6.34 -0.40
N VAL A 250 5.00 6.91 -0.39
CA VAL A 250 5.25 8.25 -0.96
C VAL A 250 5.06 8.26 -2.47
N ALA A 251 5.51 7.23 -3.19
CA ALA A 251 5.34 7.13 -4.64
C ALA A 251 3.85 7.07 -5.02
N LEU A 252 3.05 6.27 -4.32
CA LEU A 252 1.60 6.20 -4.52
C LEU A 252 0.93 7.56 -4.31
N LEU A 253 1.33 8.31 -3.28
CA LEU A 253 0.78 9.64 -3.01
C LEU A 253 1.22 10.68 -4.03
N ASN A 254 2.48 10.63 -4.49
CA ASN A 254 2.95 11.50 -5.55
C ASN A 254 2.17 11.27 -6.85
N LEU A 255 2.02 10.01 -7.25
CA LEU A 255 1.23 9.62 -8.43
C LEU A 255 -0.23 10.09 -8.29
N THR A 256 -0.88 9.74 -7.19
CA THR A 256 -2.29 10.08 -6.96
C THR A 256 -2.50 11.59 -6.93
N ALA A 257 -1.67 12.34 -6.19
CA ALA A 257 -1.73 13.79 -6.14
C ALA A 257 -1.50 14.42 -7.54
N GLY A 258 -0.56 13.87 -8.31
CA GLY A 258 -0.27 14.32 -9.69
C GLY A 258 -1.47 14.14 -10.62
N VAL A 259 -2.10 12.96 -10.58
CA VAL A 259 -3.30 12.66 -11.36
C VAL A 259 -4.46 13.55 -10.96
N LEU A 260 -4.73 13.71 -9.67
CA LEU A 260 -5.83 14.55 -9.17
C LEU A 260 -5.60 16.04 -9.48
N ARG A 261 -4.37 16.53 -9.35
CA ARG A 261 -4.01 17.88 -9.75
C ARG A 261 -4.32 18.15 -11.22
N TYR A 262 -4.04 17.18 -12.09
CA TYR A 262 -4.33 17.28 -13.53
C TYR A 262 -5.83 17.22 -13.81
N LEU A 263 -6.55 16.22 -13.26
CA LEU A 263 -7.95 15.99 -13.52
C LEU A 263 -8.88 17.09 -12.98
N PHE A 264 -8.57 17.61 -11.80
CA PHE A 264 -9.41 18.60 -11.10
C PHE A 264 -8.83 20.02 -11.11
N SER A 265 -7.69 20.22 -11.77
CA SER A 265 -6.99 21.51 -11.79
C SER A 265 -6.64 22.08 -10.41
N TRP A 266 -6.40 21.21 -9.42
CA TRP A 266 -6.10 21.56 -8.03
C TRP A 266 -4.65 22.03 -7.87
N ARG A 267 -4.31 23.18 -8.49
CA ARG A 267 -2.94 23.69 -8.46
C ARG A 267 -2.62 24.45 -7.16
N ASP A 268 -3.64 25.01 -6.53
CA ASP A 268 -3.49 25.74 -5.27
C ASP A 268 -3.37 24.79 -4.09
N GLU A 269 -4.23 23.77 -4.04
CA GLU A 269 -4.25 22.74 -2.98
C GLU A 269 -3.05 21.80 -3.07
N LEU A 270 -2.69 21.39 -4.28
CA LEU A 270 -1.55 20.54 -4.59
C LEU A 270 -0.47 21.37 -5.27
N SER A 271 0.12 22.29 -4.53
CA SER A 271 1.12 23.24 -5.03
C SER A 271 2.41 22.55 -5.47
N ASN A 272 3.26 23.25 -6.24
CA ASN A 272 4.59 22.74 -6.61
C ASN A 272 5.48 22.49 -5.37
N GLU A 273 5.19 23.12 -4.26
CA GLU A 273 5.92 22.94 -3.01
C GLU A 273 5.60 21.59 -2.36
N VAL A 274 4.33 21.18 -2.41
CA VAL A 274 3.90 19.83 -2.00
C VAL A 274 4.65 18.78 -2.81
N PHE A 275 4.71 18.89 -4.14
CA PHE A 275 5.46 17.94 -4.97
C PHE A 275 6.97 17.97 -4.75
N ARG A 276 7.56 19.13 -4.44
CA ARG A 276 8.96 19.18 -4.00
C ARG A 276 9.19 18.41 -2.70
N GLY A 277 8.25 18.51 -1.75
CA GLY A 277 8.29 17.74 -0.51
C GLY A 277 8.16 16.24 -0.75
N LEU A 278 7.19 15.81 -1.56
CA LEU A 278 7.01 14.41 -1.93
C LEU A 278 8.22 13.87 -2.71
N GLY A 279 8.79 14.66 -3.63
CA GLY A 279 10.00 14.31 -4.36
C GLY A 279 11.22 14.14 -3.45
N ARG A 280 11.38 14.99 -2.40
CA ARG A 280 12.43 14.81 -1.39
C ARG A 280 12.24 13.52 -0.59
N ALA A 281 11.02 13.22 -0.19
CA ALA A 281 10.70 12.01 0.54
C ALA A 281 10.93 10.76 -0.33
N MET A 282 10.51 10.77 -1.62
CA MET A 282 10.83 9.69 -2.58
C MET A 282 12.33 9.49 -2.73
N THR A 283 13.12 10.55 -2.81
CA THR A 283 14.58 10.47 -2.90
C THR A 283 15.18 9.87 -1.63
N LEU A 284 14.79 10.38 -0.46
CA LEU A 284 15.29 9.90 0.83
C LEU A 284 15.00 8.41 1.00
N PHE A 285 13.74 8.01 0.87
CA PHE A 285 13.35 6.61 1.05
C PHE A 285 13.85 5.71 -0.08
N GLY A 286 14.03 6.25 -1.30
CA GLY A 286 14.68 5.56 -2.39
C GLY A 286 16.13 5.20 -2.08
N PHE A 287 16.93 6.12 -1.54
CA PHE A 287 18.27 5.82 -1.08
C PHE A 287 18.29 4.85 0.10
N VAL A 288 17.42 5.02 1.09
CA VAL A 288 17.31 4.08 2.21
C VAL A 288 17.00 2.67 1.70
N TYR A 289 16.02 2.53 0.80
CA TYR A 289 15.68 1.24 0.20
C TYR A 289 16.84 0.63 -0.58
N LEU A 290 17.54 1.40 -1.42
CA LEU A 290 18.68 0.90 -2.20
C LEU A 290 19.87 0.49 -1.32
N ILE A 291 20.12 1.20 -0.21
CA ILE A 291 21.17 0.83 0.75
C ILE A 291 20.82 -0.51 1.43
N VAL A 292 19.56 -0.66 1.88
CA VAL A 292 19.13 -1.90 2.53
C VAL A 292 19.11 -3.06 1.53
N LEU A 293 18.67 -2.82 0.30
CA LEU A 293 18.71 -3.81 -0.78
C LEU A 293 20.16 -4.22 -1.13
N PHE A 294 21.08 -3.27 -1.15
CA PHE A 294 22.51 -3.56 -1.37
C PHE A 294 23.07 -4.47 -0.28
N ASN A 295 22.73 -4.22 0.99
CA ASN A 295 23.12 -5.09 2.09
C ASN A 295 22.57 -6.51 1.97
N ASP A 296 21.38 -6.68 1.42
CA ASP A 296 20.75 -7.99 1.15
C ASP A 296 21.53 -8.78 0.07
N VAL A 297 22.11 -8.08 -0.89
CA VAL A 297 22.82 -8.68 -2.03
C VAL A 297 24.34 -8.81 -1.78
N LEU A 298 24.92 -7.99 -0.91
CA LEU A 298 26.36 -7.94 -0.67
C LEU A 298 26.99 -9.29 -0.31
N PRO A 299 26.40 -10.12 0.58
CA PRO A 299 26.97 -11.44 0.90
C PRO A 299 27.09 -12.36 -0.31
N VAL A 300 26.16 -12.26 -1.27
CA VAL A 300 26.18 -13.03 -2.51
C VAL A 300 27.32 -12.55 -3.44
N LEU A 301 27.47 -11.22 -3.57
CA LEU A 301 28.50 -10.62 -4.42
C LEU A 301 29.92 -10.89 -3.90
N THR A 302 30.07 -11.22 -2.62
CA THR A 302 31.37 -11.45 -1.96
C THR A 302 31.64 -12.93 -1.68
N ASP A 303 30.82 -13.84 -2.17
CA ASP A 303 30.86 -15.29 -1.87
C ASP A 303 30.86 -15.62 -0.37
N MET A 304 30.30 -14.73 0.45
CA MET A 304 30.21 -14.90 1.91
C MET A 304 28.83 -15.43 2.35
N ALA A 305 27.89 -15.59 1.42
CA ALA A 305 26.57 -16.13 1.74
C ALA A 305 26.67 -17.63 2.08
N PRO A 306 25.90 -18.13 3.06
CA PRO A 306 25.75 -19.55 3.30
C PRO A 306 25.31 -20.30 2.03
N PHE A 307 25.66 -21.58 1.91
CA PHE A 307 25.49 -22.36 0.67
C PHE A 307 24.10 -22.22 0.01
N PHE A 308 23.02 -22.32 0.78
CA PHE A 308 21.67 -22.24 0.22
C PHE A 308 21.27 -20.81 -0.16
N GLU A 309 21.58 -19.84 0.69
CA GLU A 309 21.35 -18.41 0.41
C GLU A 309 22.19 -17.96 -0.78
N GLY A 310 23.43 -18.46 -0.90
CA GLY A 310 24.32 -18.19 -2.03
C GLY A 310 23.71 -18.65 -3.36
N ARG A 311 23.12 -19.84 -3.43
CA ARG A 311 22.44 -20.34 -4.64
C ARG A 311 21.24 -19.48 -5.04
N ILE A 312 20.41 -19.08 -4.08
CA ILE A 312 19.24 -18.22 -4.32
C ILE A 312 19.72 -16.86 -4.81
N GLY A 313 20.69 -16.27 -4.12
CA GLY A 313 21.25 -14.98 -4.50
C GLY A 313 21.95 -15.00 -5.87
N GLU A 314 22.69 -16.08 -6.20
CA GLU A 314 23.29 -16.27 -7.53
C GLU A 314 22.22 -16.32 -8.62
N ALA A 315 21.11 -17.06 -8.41
CA ALA A 315 20.01 -17.11 -9.36
C ALA A 315 19.40 -15.72 -9.60
N MET A 316 19.27 -14.90 -8.54
CA MET A 316 18.76 -13.53 -8.63
C MET A 316 19.74 -12.56 -9.29
N VAL A 317 21.04 -12.64 -8.97
CA VAL A 317 22.00 -11.61 -9.38
C VAL A 317 22.61 -11.89 -10.75
N THR A 318 22.91 -13.14 -11.06
CA THR A 318 23.62 -13.58 -12.27
C THR A 318 22.90 -14.67 -13.06
N GLY A 319 21.93 -15.35 -12.44
CA GLY A 319 21.20 -16.47 -13.03
C GLY A 319 19.96 -16.09 -13.82
N SER A 320 18.99 -17.01 -13.84
CA SER A 320 17.77 -16.90 -14.67
C SER A 320 16.87 -15.72 -14.33
N LEU A 321 16.89 -15.23 -13.09
CA LEU A 321 16.06 -14.13 -12.62
C LEU A 321 16.79 -12.78 -12.64
N ALA A 322 18.07 -12.76 -12.97
CA ALA A 322 18.87 -11.55 -13.05
C ALA A 322 18.22 -10.43 -13.89
N PRO A 323 17.60 -10.69 -15.04
CA PRO A 323 16.93 -9.63 -15.80
C PRO A 323 15.80 -8.94 -15.03
N LEU A 324 14.97 -9.71 -14.32
CA LEU A 324 13.88 -9.14 -13.50
C LEU A 324 14.42 -8.43 -12.26
N PHE A 325 15.40 -9.01 -11.60
CA PHE A 325 16.05 -8.38 -10.43
C PHE A 325 16.67 -7.04 -10.80
N TRP A 326 17.51 -6.98 -11.81
CA TRP A 326 18.16 -5.73 -12.23
C TRP A 326 17.15 -4.72 -12.80
N LEU A 327 16.10 -5.18 -13.48
CA LEU A 327 15.00 -4.29 -13.88
C LEU A 327 14.35 -3.65 -12.65
N SER A 328 14.07 -4.42 -11.60
CA SER A 328 13.49 -3.88 -10.36
C SER A 328 14.40 -2.83 -9.71
N VAL A 329 15.71 -3.10 -9.67
CA VAL A 329 16.70 -2.16 -9.15
C VAL A 329 16.77 -0.88 -9.99
N LEU A 330 16.81 -0.99 -11.32
CA LEU A 330 16.87 0.17 -12.22
C LEU A 330 15.61 1.03 -12.13
N LEU A 331 14.43 0.42 -12.02
CA LEU A 331 13.15 1.12 -11.87
C LEU A 331 13.07 1.95 -10.57
N VAL A 332 13.87 1.63 -9.56
CA VAL A 332 13.98 2.42 -8.33
C VAL A 332 15.18 3.36 -8.38
N ALA A 333 16.36 2.86 -8.78
CA ALA A 333 17.61 3.60 -8.71
C ALA A 333 17.62 4.81 -9.67
N VAL A 334 17.16 4.64 -10.91
CA VAL A 334 17.16 5.73 -11.90
C VAL A 334 16.27 6.88 -11.46
N PRO A 335 14.99 6.70 -11.09
CA PRO A 335 14.17 7.76 -10.55
C PRO A 335 14.77 8.44 -9.31
N THR A 336 15.28 7.65 -8.37
CA THR A 336 15.87 8.17 -7.13
C THR A 336 17.07 9.08 -7.42
N LEU A 337 17.99 8.64 -8.28
CA LEU A 337 19.17 9.42 -8.66
C LEU A 337 18.79 10.69 -9.45
N LEU A 338 17.87 10.58 -10.40
CA LEU A 338 17.44 11.74 -11.19
C LEU A 338 16.71 12.78 -10.33
N LEU A 339 15.88 12.35 -9.38
CA LEU A 339 15.26 13.26 -8.41
C LEU A 339 16.31 13.97 -7.54
N ALA A 340 17.35 13.27 -7.11
CA ALA A 340 18.44 13.84 -6.33
C ALA A 340 19.25 14.86 -7.15
N VAL A 341 19.65 14.50 -8.39
CA VAL A 341 20.46 15.33 -9.27
C VAL A 341 19.74 16.62 -9.64
N PHE A 342 18.48 16.54 -10.04
CA PHE A 342 17.68 17.67 -10.44
C PHE A 342 17.04 18.42 -9.26
N LYS A 343 17.42 18.07 -8.02
CA LYS A 343 16.98 18.72 -6.77
C LYS A 343 15.46 18.93 -6.70
N TYR A 344 14.69 17.91 -7.11
CA TYR A 344 13.21 17.92 -7.06
C TYR A 344 12.56 19.03 -7.89
N ARG A 345 13.28 19.63 -8.84
CA ARG A 345 12.75 20.68 -9.73
C ARG A 345 12.03 20.14 -10.96
N LEU A 346 12.00 18.81 -11.10
CA LEU A 346 11.30 18.13 -12.17
C LEU A 346 9.79 18.42 -12.07
N GLY A 347 9.17 18.55 -13.23
CA GLY A 347 7.72 18.79 -13.32
C GLY A 347 6.92 17.66 -12.70
N VAL A 348 5.69 17.96 -12.26
CA VAL A 348 4.80 17.00 -11.60
C VAL A 348 4.60 15.74 -12.43
N THR A 349 4.41 15.87 -13.74
CA THR A 349 4.25 14.72 -14.66
C THR A 349 5.44 13.77 -14.62
N VAL A 350 6.67 14.31 -14.64
CA VAL A 350 7.90 13.50 -14.58
C VAL A 350 8.00 12.77 -13.24
N GLN A 351 7.69 13.47 -12.14
CA GLN A 351 7.67 12.84 -10.81
C GLN A 351 6.62 11.74 -10.72
N SER A 352 5.45 11.91 -11.34
CA SER A 352 4.42 10.87 -11.39
C SER A 352 4.85 9.65 -12.22
N VAL A 353 5.56 9.85 -13.32
CA VAL A 353 6.16 8.74 -14.10
C VAL A 353 7.19 8.00 -13.26
N TYR A 354 8.05 8.71 -12.53
CA TYR A 354 9.02 8.09 -11.63
C TYR A 354 8.34 7.34 -10.48
N ALA A 355 7.23 7.84 -9.97
CA ALA A 355 6.44 7.14 -8.97
C ALA A 355 5.90 5.80 -9.51
N VAL A 356 5.41 5.76 -10.75
CA VAL A 356 4.98 4.50 -11.41
C VAL A 356 6.16 3.53 -11.54
N ALA A 357 7.33 4.01 -11.97
CA ALA A 357 8.53 3.18 -12.10
C ALA A 357 8.93 2.56 -10.74
N ILE A 358 8.95 3.37 -9.68
CA ILE A 358 9.24 2.92 -8.31
C ILE A 358 8.23 1.86 -7.85
N LEU A 359 6.92 2.13 -8.00
CA LEU A 359 5.87 1.19 -7.61
C LEU A 359 6.03 -0.16 -8.31
N LEU A 360 6.29 -0.15 -9.62
CA LEU A 360 6.52 -1.35 -10.40
C LEU A 360 7.81 -2.07 -9.99
N GLY A 361 8.90 -1.34 -9.80
CA GLY A 361 10.19 -1.91 -9.40
C GLY A 361 10.10 -2.63 -8.05
N VAL A 362 9.47 -2.01 -7.06
CA VAL A 362 9.26 -2.64 -5.75
C VAL A 362 8.29 -3.82 -5.83
N TRP A 363 7.24 -3.75 -6.67
CA TRP A 363 6.34 -4.89 -6.89
C TRP A 363 7.07 -6.10 -7.48
N ILE A 364 7.91 -5.90 -8.51
CA ILE A 364 8.72 -6.98 -9.08
C ILE A 364 9.64 -7.58 -8.01
N LYS A 365 10.32 -6.74 -7.21
CA LYS A 365 11.20 -7.24 -6.13
C LYS A 365 10.42 -8.02 -5.07
N ALA A 366 9.22 -7.59 -4.71
CA ALA A 366 8.36 -8.31 -3.77
C ALA A 366 8.02 -9.72 -4.29
N GLN A 367 7.69 -9.86 -5.59
CA GLN A 367 7.47 -11.18 -6.20
C GLN A 367 8.72 -12.06 -6.10
N LEU A 368 9.89 -11.54 -6.45
CA LEU A 368 11.14 -12.28 -6.35
C LEU A 368 11.48 -12.67 -4.91
N THR A 369 11.23 -11.80 -3.95
CA THR A 369 11.50 -12.06 -2.52
C THR A 369 10.65 -13.20 -1.97
N VAL A 370 9.38 -13.30 -2.40
CA VAL A 370 8.45 -14.34 -1.94
C VAL A 370 8.66 -15.67 -2.67
N ILE A 371 8.72 -15.63 -3.99
CA ILE A 371 8.62 -16.84 -4.81
C ILE A 371 9.95 -17.58 -4.90
N GLU A 372 11.04 -16.85 -5.13
CA GLU A 372 12.33 -17.48 -5.45
C GLU A 372 12.84 -18.44 -4.39
N PRO A 373 12.89 -18.08 -3.09
CA PRO A 373 13.36 -18.99 -2.05
C PRO A 373 12.61 -20.33 -2.02
N LEU A 374 11.33 -20.31 -2.36
CA LEU A 374 10.48 -21.54 -2.37
C LEU A 374 10.80 -22.49 -3.51
N LEU A 375 11.47 -22.04 -4.57
CA LEU A 375 11.87 -22.86 -5.69
C LEU A 375 13.16 -23.66 -5.43
N PHE A 376 13.87 -23.34 -4.35
CA PHE A 376 15.10 -24.02 -3.96
C PHE A 376 14.84 -25.00 -2.80
N PRO A 377 14.89 -26.32 -3.02
CA PRO A 377 14.64 -27.28 -1.95
C PRO A 377 15.79 -27.29 -0.93
N ASN A 378 15.47 -27.56 0.33
CA ASN A 378 16.44 -27.73 1.41
C ASN A 378 17.24 -29.04 1.26
N LEU A 379 16.71 -30.00 0.56
CA LEU A 379 17.37 -31.28 0.26
C LEU A 379 17.89 -31.29 -1.19
N PRO A 380 18.89 -32.14 -1.51
CA PRO A 380 19.36 -32.30 -2.89
C PRO A 380 18.24 -32.88 -3.78
N ALA A 381 17.44 -32.02 -4.35
CA ALA A 381 16.38 -32.33 -5.27
C ALA A 381 16.41 -31.37 -6.45
N LEU A 382 15.59 -31.63 -7.46
CA LEU A 382 15.44 -30.74 -8.60
C LEU A 382 14.82 -29.40 -8.12
N GLN A 383 15.35 -28.31 -8.65
CA GLN A 383 14.79 -26.99 -8.45
C GLN A 383 13.32 -26.98 -8.94
N GLY A 384 12.44 -26.39 -8.14
CA GLY A 384 11.05 -26.17 -8.51
C GLY A 384 10.89 -25.11 -9.60
N THR A 385 9.72 -25.07 -10.18
CA THR A 385 9.31 -24.03 -11.13
C THR A 385 8.00 -23.42 -10.67
N TYR A 386 7.78 -22.16 -11.03
CA TYR A 386 6.50 -21.48 -10.80
C TYR A 386 6.18 -20.62 -12.02
N SER A 387 5.01 -20.84 -12.59
CA SER A 387 4.47 -20.07 -13.71
C SER A 387 3.02 -19.71 -13.40
N PRO A 388 2.74 -18.47 -12.96
CA PRO A 388 1.39 -18.08 -12.54
C PRO A 388 0.34 -18.39 -13.60
N THR A 389 -0.74 -19.02 -13.20
CA THR A 389 -1.88 -19.34 -14.07
C THR A 389 -2.67 -18.08 -14.43
N ALA A 390 -3.58 -18.21 -15.41
CA ALA A 390 -4.50 -17.13 -15.75
C ALA A 390 -5.39 -16.72 -14.56
N VAL A 391 -5.78 -17.67 -13.71
CA VAL A 391 -6.57 -17.43 -12.49
C VAL A 391 -5.78 -16.53 -11.52
N GLU A 392 -4.51 -16.85 -11.28
CA GLU A 392 -3.66 -16.04 -10.41
C GLU A 392 -3.47 -14.62 -10.94
N TRP A 393 -3.24 -14.45 -12.24
CA TRP A 393 -3.12 -13.14 -12.86
C TRP A 393 -4.41 -12.33 -12.77
N VAL A 394 -5.57 -12.92 -13.07
CA VAL A 394 -6.87 -12.24 -13.00
C VAL A 394 -7.16 -11.80 -11.56
N ILE A 395 -6.90 -12.63 -10.57
CA ILE A 395 -7.11 -12.29 -9.16
C ILE A 395 -6.14 -11.18 -8.72
N THR A 396 -4.88 -11.27 -9.09
CA THR A 396 -3.85 -10.27 -8.72
C THR A 396 -4.12 -8.90 -9.35
N LEU A 397 -4.36 -8.85 -10.66
CA LEU A 397 -4.71 -7.59 -11.36
C LEU A 397 -6.08 -7.07 -10.92
N GLY A 398 -6.99 -7.98 -10.59
CA GLY A 398 -8.28 -7.66 -10.03
C GLY A 398 -8.19 -7.00 -8.65
N ALA A 399 -7.27 -7.43 -7.79
CA ALA A 399 -7.01 -6.75 -6.53
C ALA A 399 -6.60 -5.29 -6.73
N MET A 400 -5.73 -5.02 -7.71
CA MET A 400 -5.32 -3.66 -8.08
C MET A 400 -6.52 -2.85 -8.62
N ALA A 401 -7.35 -3.47 -9.47
CA ALA A 401 -8.55 -2.84 -10.02
C ALA A 401 -9.59 -2.52 -8.93
N ILE A 402 -9.80 -3.43 -7.98
CA ILE A 402 -10.70 -3.23 -6.83
C ILE A 402 -10.18 -2.10 -5.94
N ALA A 403 -8.88 -2.06 -5.64
CA ALA A 403 -8.28 -0.97 -4.87
C ALA A 403 -8.50 0.39 -5.55
N LEU A 404 -8.29 0.45 -6.88
CA LEU A 404 -8.55 1.66 -7.66
C LEU A 404 -10.05 2.01 -7.68
N LEU A 405 -10.95 1.03 -7.82
CA LEU A 405 -12.39 1.24 -7.75
C LEU A 405 -12.81 1.85 -6.42
N LEU A 406 -12.33 1.28 -5.31
CA LEU A 406 -12.62 1.80 -3.97
C LEU A 406 -12.12 3.24 -3.82
N PHE A 407 -10.92 3.54 -4.33
CA PHE A 407 -10.39 4.90 -4.31
C PHE A 407 -11.24 5.87 -5.15
N VAL A 408 -11.61 5.49 -6.37
CA VAL A 408 -12.44 6.31 -7.28
C VAL A 408 -13.83 6.56 -6.69
N LEU A 409 -14.41 5.59 -5.99
CA LEU A 409 -15.66 5.76 -5.26
C LEU A 409 -15.48 6.67 -4.03
N ALA A 410 -14.39 6.50 -3.28
CA ALA A 410 -14.09 7.35 -2.13
C ALA A 410 -13.94 8.83 -2.52
N LEU A 411 -13.40 9.13 -3.72
CA LEU A 411 -13.34 10.50 -4.25
C LEU A 411 -14.72 11.18 -4.37
N LYS A 412 -15.79 10.41 -4.50
CA LYS A 412 -17.18 10.93 -4.60
C LYS A 412 -17.89 11.02 -3.26
N LEU A 413 -17.34 10.40 -2.22
CA LEU A 413 -17.93 10.39 -0.88
C LEU A 413 -17.22 11.36 0.07
N ILE A 414 -15.88 11.45 -0.05
CA ILE A 414 -15.03 12.14 0.91
C ILE A 414 -14.63 13.51 0.36
N PRO A 415 -14.95 14.61 1.08
CA PRO A 415 -14.47 15.94 0.74
C PRO A 415 -12.95 16.01 0.98
N LEU A 416 -12.16 16.14 -0.08
CA LEU A 416 -10.70 16.20 -0.02
C LEU A 416 -10.20 17.61 0.28
N ALA A 417 -10.86 18.63 -0.25
CA ALA A 417 -10.50 20.02 -0.03
C ALA A 417 -11.17 20.58 1.23
N HIS A 418 -10.53 21.55 1.83
CA HIS A 418 -11.03 22.22 3.03
C HIS A 418 -12.14 23.20 2.69
N ARG A 419 -13.16 23.28 3.55
CA ARG A 419 -14.08 24.42 3.60
C ARG A 419 -13.39 25.51 4.42
N ASP A 420 -12.99 26.60 3.78
CA ASP A 420 -12.59 27.79 4.52
C ASP A 420 -13.82 28.34 5.22
N THR A 421 -13.81 28.33 6.54
CA THR A 421 -14.73 29.16 7.31
C THR A 421 -14.31 30.59 7.10
N GLU A 422 -15.15 31.41 6.47
CA GLU A 422 -15.03 32.86 6.64
C GLU A 422 -15.13 33.13 8.14
N VAL A 423 -14.00 33.51 8.73
CA VAL A 423 -14.04 34.17 10.04
C VAL A 423 -14.74 35.48 9.79
N SER A 424 -16.04 35.53 10.12
CA SER A 424 -16.76 36.79 10.23
C SER A 424 -16.05 37.61 11.32
N SER A 425 -15.23 38.54 10.87
CA SER A 425 -14.68 39.63 11.68
C SER A 425 -15.80 40.52 12.20
#